data_cac4fb4ba6bb613da0b0459678aaf634
#
_entry.id   cac4fb4ba6bb613da0b0459678aaf634
#
_cell.length_a   1.000
_cell.length_b   1.000
_cell.length_c   1.000
_cell.angle_alpha   90.00
_cell.angle_beta   90.00
_cell.angle_gamma   90.00
#
_symmetry.space_group_name_H-M   'P 1'
#
loop_
_entity.id
_entity.type
_entity.pdbx_description
1 polymer ?
#
loop_
_entity_poly.entity_id
_entity_poly.type
_entity_poly.pdbx_seq_one_letter_code
_entity_poly.pdbx_strand_id
1 'polypeptide(L)'
;MNEFWNRRTCVILTGASKGIGQCLAVEIGKLLVSESTIILTARDTNGLEKTKKMINKENSDILIECYSVDLYNSDATMFEKIVEPIDSTKYELFLLIHNAGSIGNLNHLAADMNEPDEWNKYMMLNLYSVTCLTSVFLSKFNSDTAEKCIVNMTSLLGIEPYKSVGYYCVGKASREMFFRVLALENPTLNILSYSPGPVMTDMYTNMSLNSKDKDLREQLTSEQQQQYIVKVEDACQKLVNILAMKSYKTGSRIDYHDK
;
A
#
# COMPACT_ATOMS: atom_id res chain seq x y z
N MET A 1 -2.75 12.57 -22.90
CA MET A 1 -2.48 12.28 -21.47
C MET A 1 -3.78 11.82 -20.85
N ASN A 2 -3.74 10.86 -19.93
CA ASN A 2 -4.93 10.34 -19.26
C ASN A 2 -5.46 11.39 -18.25
N GLU A 3 -6.76 11.65 -18.23
CA GLU A 3 -7.38 12.66 -17.35
C GLU A 3 -7.08 12.43 -15.85
N PHE A 4 -6.92 11.18 -15.41
CA PHE A 4 -6.61 10.87 -14.01
C PHE A 4 -5.29 11.48 -13.55
N TRP A 5 -4.23 11.36 -14.38
CA TRP A 5 -2.90 11.84 -14.05
C TRP A 5 -2.61 13.27 -14.49
N ASN A 6 -3.45 13.85 -15.35
CA ASN A 6 -3.31 15.23 -15.85
C ASN A 6 -3.93 16.27 -14.90
N ARG A 7 -3.74 16.08 -13.61
CA ARG A 7 -4.27 16.93 -12.52
C ARG A 7 -3.22 17.16 -11.46
N ARG A 8 -3.23 18.32 -10.81
CA ARG A 8 -2.39 18.54 -9.63
C ARG A 8 -2.82 17.58 -8.53
N THR A 9 -1.92 16.69 -8.18
CA THR A 9 -2.21 15.56 -7.30
C THR A 9 -1.33 15.61 -6.05
N CYS A 10 -1.94 15.37 -4.88
CA CYS A 10 -1.22 15.07 -3.66
C CYS A 10 -1.29 13.56 -3.39
N VAL A 11 -0.14 12.90 -3.40
CA VAL A 11 -0.02 11.45 -3.14
C VAL A 11 0.56 11.24 -1.75
N ILE A 12 -0.06 10.37 -0.96
CA ILE A 12 0.50 9.87 0.30
C ILE A 12 0.73 8.37 0.14
N LEU A 13 1.97 7.93 0.25
CA LEU A 13 2.36 6.53 0.05
C LEU A 13 3.12 5.99 1.25
N THR A 14 2.56 4.94 1.87
CA THR A 14 3.20 4.28 3.01
C THR A 14 4.12 3.12 2.57
N GLY A 15 5.24 2.91 3.29
CA GLY A 15 6.21 1.86 2.96
C GLY A 15 6.99 2.12 1.68
N ALA A 16 7.34 3.39 1.42
CA ALA A 16 7.93 3.86 0.16
C ALA A 16 9.46 3.70 0.05
N SER A 17 10.13 3.13 1.06
CA SER A 17 11.60 3.07 1.09
C SER A 17 12.21 1.95 0.23
N LYS A 18 11.43 0.93 -0.16
CA LYS A 18 11.89 -0.22 -0.96
C LYS A 18 10.74 -0.99 -1.60
N GLY A 19 11.09 -1.98 -2.44
CA GLY A 19 10.14 -2.94 -3.02
C GLY A 19 9.02 -2.27 -3.82
N ILE A 20 7.80 -2.78 -3.66
CA ILE A 20 6.62 -2.28 -4.39
C ILE A 20 6.38 -0.80 -4.13
N GLY A 21 6.51 -0.34 -2.87
CA GLY A 21 6.27 1.07 -2.52
C GLY A 21 7.26 2.02 -3.19
N GLN A 22 8.55 1.67 -3.23
CA GLN A 22 9.56 2.46 -3.96
C GLN A 22 9.25 2.51 -5.46
N CYS A 23 8.94 1.37 -6.05
CA CYS A 23 8.59 1.29 -7.48
C CYS A 23 7.34 2.12 -7.80
N LEU A 24 6.26 1.98 -7.02
CA LEU A 24 5.04 2.78 -7.20
C LEU A 24 5.31 4.28 -7.10
N ALA A 25 6.13 4.71 -6.13
CA ALA A 25 6.48 6.11 -5.98
C ALA A 25 7.16 6.67 -7.25
N VAL A 26 8.06 5.89 -7.85
CA VAL A 26 8.75 6.30 -9.09
C VAL A 26 7.80 6.29 -10.28
N GLU A 27 7.01 5.22 -10.46
CA GLU A 27 6.08 5.12 -11.60
C GLU A 27 5.00 6.20 -11.55
N ILE A 28 4.46 6.50 -10.37
CA ILE A 28 3.51 7.62 -10.19
C ILE A 28 4.20 8.96 -10.44
N GLY A 29 5.41 9.16 -9.88
CA GLY A 29 6.17 10.40 -10.06
C GLY A 29 6.41 10.79 -11.52
N LYS A 30 6.62 9.82 -12.41
CA LYS A 30 6.75 10.05 -13.86
C LYS A 30 5.50 10.65 -14.53
N LEU A 31 4.33 10.41 -13.92
CA LEU A 31 3.03 10.76 -14.52
C LEU A 31 2.45 12.06 -13.96
N LEU A 32 2.91 12.50 -12.80
CA LEU A 32 2.37 13.68 -12.15
C LEU A 32 2.75 14.95 -12.90
N VAL A 33 1.79 15.86 -13.00
CA VAL A 33 2.02 17.21 -13.54
C VAL A 33 2.77 18.09 -12.53
N SER A 34 3.36 19.18 -13.01
CA SER A 34 4.02 20.19 -12.18
C SER A 34 3.13 20.65 -11.02
N GLU A 35 3.75 21.08 -9.91
CA GLU A 35 3.09 21.49 -8.67
C GLU A 35 2.32 20.35 -7.93
N SER A 36 2.43 19.11 -8.39
CA SER A 36 1.97 17.95 -7.62
C SER A 36 2.94 17.64 -6.46
N THR A 37 2.46 16.91 -5.46
CA THR A 37 3.25 16.53 -4.29
C THR A 37 3.17 15.04 -4.04
N ILE A 38 4.32 14.42 -3.71
CA ILE A 38 4.38 13.05 -3.19
C ILE A 38 4.93 13.07 -1.76
N ILE A 39 4.16 12.54 -0.83
CA ILE A 39 4.55 12.31 0.55
C ILE A 39 4.90 10.84 0.71
N LEU A 40 6.16 10.56 1.00
CA LEU A 40 6.70 9.24 1.19
C LEU A 40 6.90 8.96 2.68
N THR A 41 6.33 7.85 3.18
CA THR A 41 6.53 7.46 4.58
C THR A 41 7.12 6.06 4.70
N ALA A 42 8.10 5.90 5.58
CA ALA A 42 8.68 4.62 6.00
C ALA A 42 9.57 4.84 7.22
N ARG A 43 10.04 3.77 7.86
CA ARG A 43 11.03 3.86 8.97
C ARG A 43 12.43 4.16 8.48
N ASP A 44 12.78 3.64 7.30
CA ASP A 44 14.11 3.77 6.69
C ASP A 44 14.24 5.10 5.94
N THR A 45 14.83 6.08 6.60
CA THR A 45 15.08 7.42 6.06
C THR A 45 15.99 7.39 4.84
N ASN A 46 17.03 6.54 4.86
CA ASN A 46 17.97 6.43 3.72
C ASN A 46 17.28 5.86 2.49
N GLY A 47 16.41 4.86 2.69
CA GLY A 47 15.58 4.30 1.62
C GLY A 47 14.60 5.32 1.05
N LEU A 48 13.99 6.18 1.89
CA LEU A 48 13.13 7.28 1.43
C LEU A 48 13.90 8.30 0.59
N GLU A 49 15.08 8.73 1.05
CA GLU A 49 15.93 9.65 0.29
C GLU A 49 16.40 9.07 -1.05
N LYS A 50 16.68 7.76 -1.08
CA LYS A 50 16.97 7.06 -2.34
C LYS A 50 15.77 7.11 -3.29
N THR A 51 14.57 6.83 -2.79
CA THR A 51 13.32 6.89 -3.58
C THR A 51 13.08 8.30 -4.11
N LYS A 52 13.23 9.32 -3.26
CA LYS A 52 13.15 10.74 -3.65
C LYS A 52 14.10 11.09 -4.79
N LYS A 53 15.38 10.66 -4.70
CA LYS A 53 16.36 10.88 -5.76
C LYS A 53 15.97 10.20 -7.08
N MET A 54 15.41 9.00 -7.01
CA MET A 54 14.93 8.28 -8.20
C MET A 54 13.76 9.03 -8.86
N ILE A 55 12.79 9.53 -8.08
CA ILE A 55 11.68 10.32 -8.61
C ILE A 55 12.19 11.63 -9.24
N ASN A 56 13.04 12.38 -8.54
CA ASN A 56 13.59 13.64 -9.04
C ASN A 56 14.39 13.50 -10.35
N LYS A 57 14.97 12.32 -10.60
CA LYS A 57 15.63 12.03 -11.85
C LYS A 57 14.65 11.92 -13.03
N GLU A 58 13.45 11.42 -12.77
CA GLU A 58 12.41 11.22 -13.78
C GLU A 58 11.51 12.48 -13.94
N ASN A 59 11.26 13.18 -12.83
CA ASN A 59 10.40 14.36 -12.78
C ASN A 59 10.85 15.31 -11.67
N SER A 60 11.48 16.42 -12.05
CA SER A 60 11.96 17.45 -11.12
C SER A 60 10.93 18.53 -10.75
N ASP A 61 9.77 18.51 -11.42
CA ASP A 61 8.77 19.59 -11.34
C ASP A 61 7.72 19.38 -10.24
N ILE A 62 7.89 18.30 -9.46
CA ILE A 62 7.00 17.93 -8.36
C ILE A 62 7.71 18.05 -7.01
N LEU A 63 6.95 18.31 -5.95
CA LEU A 63 7.47 18.33 -4.58
C LEU A 63 7.48 16.91 -4.00
N ILE A 64 8.59 16.53 -3.34
CA ILE A 64 8.70 15.24 -2.68
C ILE A 64 9.11 15.45 -1.23
N GLU A 65 8.23 15.03 -0.31
CA GLU A 65 8.45 15.08 1.12
C GLU A 65 8.63 13.68 1.68
N CYS A 66 9.56 13.52 2.63
CA CYS A 66 9.90 12.25 3.27
C CYS A 66 9.68 12.36 4.78
N TYR A 67 8.87 11.46 5.33
CA TYR A 67 8.62 11.37 6.75
C TYR A 67 9.03 10.01 7.29
N SER A 68 9.93 10.01 8.30
CA SER A 68 10.26 8.79 9.04
C SER A 68 9.11 8.45 9.99
N VAL A 69 8.44 7.33 9.73
CA VAL A 69 7.22 6.91 10.44
C VAL A 69 7.35 5.46 10.87
N ASP A 70 7.22 5.21 12.18
CA ASP A 70 7.06 3.86 12.70
C ASP A 70 5.58 3.54 12.94
N LEU A 71 4.99 2.78 12.03
CA LEU A 71 3.58 2.40 12.09
C LEU A 71 3.24 1.45 13.25
N TYR A 72 4.23 0.88 13.93
CA TYR A 72 3.99 0.11 15.17
C TYR A 72 3.63 1.00 16.37
N ASN A 73 3.97 2.29 16.31
CA ASN A 73 3.76 3.28 17.37
C ASN A 73 2.99 4.50 16.85
N SER A 74 2.17 4.32 15.80
CA SER A 74 1.45 5.42 15.18
C SER A 74 0.14 5.74 15.87
N ASP A 75 -0.22 7.03 15.88
CA ASP A 75 -1.49 7.57 16.33
C ASP A 75 -2.01 8.65 15.37
N ALA A 76 -3.19 9.18 15.65
CA ALA A 76 -3.80 10.24 14.84
C ALA A 76 -2.93 11.50 14.80
N THR A 77 -2.36 11.91 15.93
CA THR A 77 -1.55 13.12 16.05
C THR A 77 -0.32 13.08 15.15
N MET A 78 0.30 11.89 15.02
CA MET A 78 1.44 11.70 14.12
C MET A 78 1.02 11.90 12.66
N PHE A 79 -0.11 11.33 12.25
CA PHE A 79 -0.60 11.48 10.88
C PHE A 79 -1.13 12.89 10.58
N GLU A 80 -1.76 13.54 11.55
CA GLU A 80 -2.18 14.95 11.46
C GLU A 80 -0.99 15.86 11.14
N LYS A 81 0.15 15.70 11.83
CA LYS A 81 1.38 16.47 11.55
C LYS A 81 1.91 16.30 10.12
N ILE A 82 1.67 15.15 9.50
CA ILE A 82 2.08 14.89 8.11
C ILE A 82 1.15 15.60 7.12
N VAL A 83 -0.16 15.62 7.40
CA VAL A 83 -1.14 16.18 6.47
C VAL A 83 -1.47 17.65 6.73
N GLU A 84 -1.21 18.18 7.93
CA GLU A 84 -1.51 19.56 8.31
C GLU A 84 -0.89 20.60 7.37
N PRO A 85 0.39 20.49 6.96
CA PRO A 85 1.02 21.46 6.08
C PRO A 85 0.43 21.52 4.67
N ILE A 86 -0.39 20.54 4.28
CA ILE A 86 -0.92 20.43 2.94
C ILE A 86 -2.07 21.43 2.75
N ASP A 87 -1.89 22.36 1.83
CA ASP A 87 -2.95 23.25 1.38
C ASP A 87 -3.89 22.49 0.44
N SER A 88 -5.05 22.10 0.96
CA SER A 88 -6.03 21.30 0.23
C SER A 88 -6.62 22.00 -1.01
N THR A 89 -6.50 23.32 -1.12
CA THR A 89 -7.05 24.08 -2.26
C THR A 89 -6.20 23.99 -3.52
N LYS A 90 -4.96 23.49 -3.40
CA LYS A 90 -4.01 23.41 -4.52
C LYS A 90 -4.19 22.17 -5.39
N TYR A 91 -4.87 21.14 -4.90
CA TYR A 91 -4.92 19.84 -5.56
C TYR A 91 -6.33 19.49 -6.02
N GLU A 92 -6.40 18.78 -7.13
CA GLU A 92 -7.63 18.31 -7.77
C GLU A 92 -7.84 16.82 -7.48
N LEU A 93 -6.76 16.11 -7.05
CA LEU A 93 -6.78 14.70 -6.66
C LEU A 93 -5.94 14.49 -5.40
N PHE A 94 -6.50 13.78 -4.43
CA PHE A 94 -5.79 13.23 -3.28
C PHE A 94 -5.73 11.72 -3.41
N LEU A 95 -4.54 11.15 -3.46
CA LEU A 95 -4.30 9.71 -3.60
C LEU A 95 -3.59 9.17 -2.35
N LEU A 96 -4.27 8.31 -1.59
CA LEU A 96 -3.70 7.61 -0.44
C LEU A 96 -3.41 6.16 -0.80
N ILE A 97 -2.15 5.71 -0.68
CA ILE A 97 -1.75 4.33 -0.95
C ILE A 97 -1.24 3.66 0.32
N HIS A 98 -2.03 2.75 0.85
CA HIS A 98 -1.66 1.90 1.98
C HIS A 98 -0.85 0.69 1.49
N ASN A 99 0.46 0.89 1.28
CA ASN A 99 1.35 -0.17 0.83
C ASN A 99 2.13 -0.83 1.99
N ALA A 100 2.44 -0.09 3.05
CA ALA A 100 3.15 -0.64 4.21
C ALA A 100 2.45 -1.88 4.79
N GLY A 101 3.25 -2.85 5.19
CA GLY A 101 2.78 -4.07 5.83
C GLY A 101 3.92 -4.99 6.25
N SER A 102 3.59 -5.97 7.09
CA SER A 102 4.48 -7.03 7.55
C SER A 102 3.82 -8.38 7.36
N ILE A 103 4.63 -9.40 7.09
CA ILE A 103 4.16 -10.79 7.02
C ILE A 103 3.81 -11.34 8.42
N GLY A 104 4.32 -10.75 9.49
CA GLY A 104 4.19 -11.24 10.86
C GLY A 104 5.19 -12.37 11.18
N ASN A 105 4.91 -13.09 12.24
CA ASN A 105 5.72 -14.22 12.68
C ASN A 105 5.38 -15.47 11.86
N LEU A 106 6.36 -16.05 11.21
CA LEU A 106 6.24 -17.24 10.35
C LEU A 106 6.49 -18.56 11.10
N ASN A 107 6.83 -18.51 12.39
CA ASN A 107 7.16 -19.68 13.20
C ASN A 107 5.95 -20.33 13.88
N HIS A 108 4.75 -19.79 13.66
CA HIS A 108 3.52 -20.27 14.28
C HIS A 108 2.57 -20.87 13.24
N LEU A 109 1.95 -21.99 13.59
CA LEU A 109 0.72 -22.44 12.97
C LEU A 109 -0.47 -21.76 13.65
N ALA A 110 -1.63 -21.74 13.03
CA ALA A 110 -2.80 -21.04 13.57
C ALA A 110 -3.18 -21.48 15.00
N ALA A 111 -2.99 -22.75 15.32
CA ALA A 111 -3.23 -23.28 16.66
C ALA A 111 -2.22 -22.79 17.73
N ASP A 112 -1.06 -22.29 17.32
CA ASP A 112 0.01 -21.83 18.21
C ASP A 112 -0.04 -20.31 18.45
N MET A 113 -0.98 -19.59 17.84
CA MET A 113 -1.08 -18.12 17.87
C MET A 113 -1.84 -17.62 19.11
N ASN A 114 -1.31 -17.90 20.30
CA ASN A 114 -1.95 -17.65 21.59
C ASN A 114 -1.42 -16.41 22.35
N GLU A 115 -0.56 -15.59 21.71
CA GLU A 115 0.05 -14.41 22.34
C GLU A 115 -0.66 -13.12 21.94
N PRO A 116 -1.52 -12.53 22.81
CA PRO A 116 -2.25 -11.30 22.50
C PRO A 116 -1.35 -10.10 22.14
N ASP A 117 -0.20 -9.96 22.78
CA ASP A 117 0.73 -8.86 22.54
C ASP A 117 1.35 -8.93 21.12
N GLU A 118 1.63 -10.14 20.64
CA GLU A 118 2.11 -10.34 19.28
C GLU A 118 1.02 -9.95 18.25
N TRP A 119 -0.23 -10.35 18.51
CA TRP A 119 -1.38 -9.92 17.71
C TRP A 119 -1.55 -8.39 17.72
N ASN A 120 -1.53 -7.78 18.89
CA ASN A 120 -1.66 -6.32 19.04
C ASN A 120 -0.57 -5.58 18.25
N LYS A 121 0.68 -6.02 18.38
CA LYS A 121 1.81 -5.46 17.63
C LYS A 121 1.62 -5.63 16.12
N TYR A 122 1.22 -6.82 15.68
CA TYR A 122 0.98 -7.09 14.27
C TYR A 122 -0.16 -6.22 13.72
N MET A 123 -1.29 -6.16 14.41
CA MET A 123 -2.47 -5.41 13.99
C MET A 123 -2.25 -3.89 14.04
N MET A 124 -1.41 -3.39 14.96
CA MET A 124 -1.05 -1.98 15.02
C MET A 124 -0.49 -1.51 13.69
N LEU A 125 0.49 -2.22 13.13
CA LEU A 125 1.08 -1.85 11.84
C LEU A 125 0.15 -2.15 10.67
N ASN A 126 -0.51 -3.32 10.66
CA ASN A 126 -1.17 -3.81 9.45
C ASN A 126 -2.64 -3.39 9.33
N LEU A 127 -3.29 -2.97 10.43
CA LEU A 127 -4.70 -2.55 10.41
C LEU A 127 -4.91 -1.19 11.10
N TYR A 128 -4.52 -1.03 12.38
CA TYR A 128 -4.90 0.16 13.15
C TYR A 128 -4.27 1.43 12.58
N SER A 129 -3.00 1.38 12.16
CA SER A 129 -2.35 2.50 11.47
C SER A 129 -3.06 2.85 10.15
N VAL A 130 -3.56 1.85 9.43
CA VAL A 130 -4.28 2.02 8.16
C VAL A 130 -5.61 2.73 8.38
N THR A 131 -6.42 2.24 9.34
CA THR A 131 -7.71 2.86 9.68
C THR A 131 -7.54 4.29 10.21
N CYS A 132 -6.54 4.50 11.07
CA CYS A 132 -6.22 5.80 11.63
C CYS A 132 -5.79 6.82 10.56
N LEU A 133 -4.81 6.45 9.70
CA LEU A 133 -4.38 7.33 8.61
C LEU A 133 -5.51 7.61 7.61
N THR A 134 -6.37 6.62 7.32
CA THR A 134 -7.54 6.81 6.47
C THR A 134 -8.50 7.85 7.06
N SER A 135 -8.78 7.76 8.37
CA SER A 135 -9.64 8.72 9.06
C SER A 135 -9.07 10.14 9.04
N VAL A 136 -7.78 10.30 9.34
CA VAL A 136 -7.09 11.60 9.29
C VAL A 136 -7.10 12.16 7.88
N PHE A 137 -6.82 11.34 6.86
CA PHE A 137 -6.86 11.72 5.44
C PHE A 137 -8.25 12.23 5.04
N LEU A 138 -9.32 11.51 5.35
CA LEU A 138 -10.67 11.90 4.99
C LEU A 138 -11.15 13.15 5.75
N SER A 139 -10.73 13.31 7.00
CA SER A 139 -11.03 14.51 7.80
C SER A 139 -10.33 15.76 7.23
N LYS A 140 -9.05 15.64 6.87
CA LYS A 140 -8.25 16.77 6.32
C LYS A 140 -8.73 17.17 4.93
N PHE A 141 -9.00 16.21 4.06
CA PHE A 141 -9.36 16.46 2.65
C PHE A 141 -10.87 16.28 2.43
N ASN A 142 -11.70 16.91 3.27
CA ASN A 142 -13.15 16.75 3.27
C ASN A 142 -13.88 17.60 2.21
N SER A 143 -13.16 18.44 1.44
CA SER A 143 -13.75 19.26 0.38
C SER A 143 -14.33 18.39 -0.76
N ASP A 144 -15.46 18.80 -1.31
CA ASP A 144 -16.09 18.18 -2.47
C ASP A 144 -15.47 18.62 -3.81
N THR A 145 -14.51 19.57 -3.78
CA THR A 145 -13.89 20.12 -4.99
C THR A 145 -12.77 19.25 -5.55
N ALA A 146 -12.22 18.35 -4.76
CA ALA A 146 -11.13 17.46 -5.15
C ALA A 146 -11.56 15.98 -5.02
N GLU A 147 -11.16 15.19 -6.00
CA GLU A 147 -11.38 13.73 -5.94
C GLU A 147 -10.48 13.08 -4.89
N LYS A 148 -11.01 12.07 -4.21
CA LYS A 148 -10.25 11.25 -3.25
C LYS A 148 -10.19 9.81 -3.74
N CYS A 149 -8.98 9.28 -3.84
CA CYS A 149 -8.72 7.90 -4.22
C CYS A 149 -7.90 7.21 -3.12
N ILE A 150 -8.33 6.02 -2.71
CA ILE A 150 -7.64 5.22 -1.69
C ILE A 150 -7.30 3.86 -2.28
N VAL A 151 -6.03 3.49 -2.24
CA VAL A 151 -5.54 2.17 -2.66
C VAL A 151 -5.09 1.38 -1.44
N ASN A 152 -5.68 0.21 -1.25
CA ASN A 152 -5.26 -0.78 -0.29
C ASN A 152 -4.41 -1.84 -1.01
N MET A 153 -3.10 -1.88 -0.75
CA MET A 153 -2.26 -2.98 -1.24
C MET A 153 -2.57 -4.25 -0.46
N THR A 154 -3.32 -5.15 -1.09
CA THR A 154 -3.74 -6.42 -0.50
C THR A 154 -2.91 -7.61 -1.01
N SER A 155 -3.43 -8.82 -0.93
CA SER A 155 -2.80 -10.07 -1.38
C SER A 155 -3.88 -11.12 -1.61
N LEU A 156 -3.61 -12.12 -2.45
CA LEU A 156 -4.42 -13.33 -2.56
C LEU A 156 -4.66 -13.97 -1.17
N LEU A 157 -3.67 -13.85 -0.29
CA LEU A 157 -3.73 -14.38 1.08
C LEU A 157 -4.73 -13.64 2.00
N GLY A 158 -5.35 -12.58 1.53
CA GLY A 158 -6.50 -11.96 2.21
C GLY A 158 -7.83 -12.69 1.99
N ILE A 159 -7.89 -13.57 1.00
CA ILE A 159 -9.08 -14.36 0.65
C ILE A 159 -8.82 -15.87 0.61
N GLU A 160 -7.58 -16.29 0.38
CA GLU A 160 -7.15 -17.69 0.36
C GLU A 160 -6.25 -18.00 1.55
N PRO A 161 -6.51 -19.10 2.29
CA PRO A 161 -5.70 -19.48 3.44
C PRO A 161 -4.40 -20.16 3.01
N TYR A 162 -3.30 -19.81 3.69
CA TYR A 162 -2.02 -20.50 3.55
C TYR A 162 -1.48 -20.88 4.92
N LYS A 163 -0.82 -22.06 5.00
CA LYS A 163 -0.21 -22.55 6.25
C LYS A 163 0.90 -21.60 6.73
N SER A 164 1.10 -21.49 8.02
CA SER A 164 2.13 -20.69 8.72
C SER A 164 2.19 -19.18 8.42
N VAL A 165 1.20 -18.64 7.72
CA VAL A 165 1.08 -17.18 7.45
C VAL A 165 -0.24 -16.60 7.98
N GLY A 166 -0.73 -17.14 9.09
CA GLY A 166 -2.03 -16.78 9.68
C GLY A 166 -2.15 -15.30 10.03
N TYR A 167 -1.11 -14.68 10.61
CA TYR A 167 -1.09 -13.22 10.86
C TYR A 167 -1.36 -12.45 9.57
N TYR A 168 -0.66 -12.79 8.50
CA TYR A 168 -0.78 -12.09 7.22
C TYR A 168 -2.16 -12.26 6.59
N CYS A 169 -2.68 -13.49 6.56
CA CYS A 169 -4.02 -13.77 6.04
C CYS A 169 -5.08 -12.94 6.78
N VAL A 170 -5.08 -12.98 8.13
CA VAL A 170 -6.03 -12.23 8.95
C VAL A 170 -5.88 -10.72 8.75
N GLY A 171 -4.65 -10.21 8.76
CA GLY A 171 -4.41 -8.78 8.56
C GLY A 171 -4.89 -8.28 7.20
N LYS A 172 -4.62 -9.02 6.11
CA LYS A 172 -5.08 -8.63 4.77
C LYS A 172 -6.60 -8.75 4.63
N ALA A 173 -7.21 -9.82 5.16
CA ALA A 173 -8.67 -9.97 5.19
C ALA A 173 -9.36 -8.84 5.97
N SER A 174 -8.82 -8.46 7.13
CA SER A 174 -9.34 -7.36 7.93
C SER A 174 -9.29 -6.03 7.19
N ARG A 175 -8.19 -5.74 6.48
CA ARG A 175 -8.07 -4.53 5.66
C ARG A 175 -9.08 -4.51 4.52
N GLU A 176 -9.23 -5.63 3.81
CA GLU A 176 -10.21 -5.71 2.71
C GLU A 176 -11.63 -5.48 3.21
N MET A 177 -12.01 -6.08 4.33
CA MET A 177 -13.34 -5.86 4.90
C MET A 177 -13.52 -4.39 5.32
N PHE A 178 -12.53 -3.77 5.97
CA PHE A 178 -12.58 -2.35 6.35
C PHE A 178 -12.84 -1.44 5.13
N PHE A 179 -12.09 -1.62 4.04
CA PHE A 179 -12.27 -0.79 2.85
C PHE A 179 -13.57 -1.07 2.08
N ARG A 180 -14.10 -2.29 2.16
CA ARG A 180 -15.43 -2.60 1.61
C ARG A 180 -16.54 -1.92 2.41
N VAL A 181 -16.44 -1.88 3.73
CA VAL A 181 -17.38 -1.14 4.60
C VAL A 181 -17.28 0.35 4.30
N LEU A 182 -16.06 0.90 4.28
CA LEU A 182 -15.84 2.33 3.97
C LEU A 182 -16.43 2.74 2.61
N ALA A 183 -16.28 1.88 1.58
CA ALA A 183 -16.84 2.12 0.25
C ALA A 183 -18.38 2.10 0.25
N LEU A 184 -18.99 1.23 1.06
CA LEU A 184 -20.45 1.17 1.20
C LEU A 184 -21.00 2.42 1.88
N GLU A 185 -20.30 2.91 2.90
CA GLU A 185 -20.67 4.13 3.65
C GLU A 185 -20.40 5.41 2.86
N ASN A 186 -19.42 5.38 1.94
CA ASN A 186 -18.98 6.54 1.17
C ASN A 186 -18.90 6.20 -0.33
N PRO A 187 -20.03 6.08 -1.03
CA PRO A 187 -20.08 5.61 -2.42
C PRO A 187 -19.44 6.55 -3.44
N THR A 188 -19.13 7.79 -3.07
CA THR A 188 -18.43 8.78 -3.89
C THR A 188 -16.90 8.69 -3.77
N LEU A 189 -16.37 7.99 -2.77
CA LEU A 189 -14.94 7.74 -2.66
C LEU A 189 -14.50 6.70 -3.70
N ASN A 190 -13.33 6.92 -4.28
CA ASN A 190 -12.72 5.94 -5.18
C ASN A 190 -11.79 5.03 -4.37
N ILE A 191 -12.24 3.81 -4.06
CA ILE A 191 -11.50 2.86 -3.21
C ILE A 191 -11.22 1.59 -4.00
N LEU A 192 -9.94 1.18 -4.03
CA LEU A 192 -9.47 -0.04 -4.69
C LEU A 192 -8.61 -0.88 -3.75
N SER A 193 -8.93 -2.17 -3.59
CA SER A 193 -8.01 -3.16 -3.04
C SER A 193 -7.26 -3.84 -4.19
N TYR A 194 -5.94 -3.63 -4.28
CA TYR A 194 -5.11 -4.19 -5.34
C TYR A 194 -4.17 -5.27 -4.81
N SER A 195 -4.21 -6.45 -5.41
CA SER A 195 -3.31 -7.58 -5.12
C SER A 195 -2.26 -7.69 -6.24
N PRO A 196 -0.97 -7.43 -5.96
CA PRO A 196 0.08 -7.30 -6.98
C PRO A 196 0.58 -8.64 -7.55
N GLY A 197 0.01 -9.77 -7.10
CA GLY A 197 0.54 -11.10 -7.36
C GLY A 197 1.79 -11.45 -6.53
N PRO A 198 2.44 -12.58 -6.78
CA PRO A 198 3.68 -12.97 -6.11
C PRO A 198 4.85 -12.19 -6.69
N VAL A 199 5.22 -11.10 -6.02
CA VAL A 199 6.32 -10.21 -6.42
C VAL A 199 7.58 -10.54 -5.63
N MET A 200 8.72 -10.67 -6.30
CA MET A 200 10.02 -10.92 -5.67
C MET A 200 10.46 -9.71 -4.83
N THR A 201 10.21 -9.78 -3.54
CA THR A 201 10.54 -8.76 -2.54
C THR A 201 11.21 -9.42 -1.33
N ASP A 202 11.78 -8.62 -0.43
CA ASP A 202 12.30 -9.14 0.86
C ASP A 202 11.21 -9.90 1.64
N MET A 203 9.95 -9.47 1.55
CA MET A 203 8.82 -10.14 2.20
C MET A 203 8.59 -11.53 1.60
N TYR A 204 8.60 -11.66 0.28
CA TYR A 204 8.48 -12.95 -0.42
C TYR A 204 9.65 -13.87 -0.07
N THR A 205 10.87 -13.35 -0.15
CA THR A 205 12.09 -14.10 0.21
C THR A 205 12.04 -14.57 1.67
N ASN A 206 11.61 -13.70 2.59
CA ASN A 206 11.46 -14.08 4.01
C ASN A 206 10.43 -15.21 4.17
N MET A 207 9.30 -15.15 3.49
CA MET A 207 8.27 -16.20 3.52
C MET A 207 8.79 -17.52 2.96
N SER A 208 9.50 -17.51 1.83
CA SER A 208 10.04 -18.71 1.18
C SER A 208 11.15 -19.39 1.98
N LEU A 209 11.90 -18.65 2.78
CA LEU A 209 13.01 -19.20 3.57
C LEU A 209 12.58 -19.59 5.00
N ASN A 210 11.69 -18.81 5.63
CA ASN A 210 11.47 -18.84 7.07
C ASN A 210 10.07 -19.29 7.51
N SER A 211 9.14 -19.62 6.58
CA SER A 211 7.85 -20.19 6.96
C SER A 211 8.04 -21.50 7.72
N LYS A 212 7.29 -21.73 8.81
CA LYS A 212 7.30 -22.99 9.59
C LYS A 212 6.89 -24.19 8.72
N ASP A 213 5.93 -24.00 7.82
CA ASP A 213 5.44 -25.04 6.92
C ASP A 213 6.46 -25.32 5.80
N LYS A 214 6.93 -26.58 5.74
CA LYS A 214 7.94 -27.00 4.76
C LYS A 214 7.39 -27.04 3.34
N ASP A 215 6.15 -27.50 3.17
CA ASP A 215 5.52 -27.61 1.85
C ASP A 215 5.37 -26.22 1.21
N LEU A 216 5.00 -25.21 2.02
CA LEU A 216 4.93 -23.81 1.56
C LEU A 216 6.32 -23.30 1.12
N ARG A 217 7.38 -23.59 1.90
CA ARG A 217 8.75 -23.18 1.49
C ARG A 217 9.16 -23.82 0.17
N GLU A 218 8.92 -25.12 0.01
CA GLU A 218 9.22 -25.85 -1.23
C GLU A 218 8.41 -25.31 -2.41
N GLN A 219 7.13 -25.05 -2.21
CA GLN A 219 6.28 -24.43 -3.22
C GLN A 219 6.81 -23.07 -3.68
N LEU A 220 7.16 -22.17 -2.75
CA LEU A 220 7.62 -20.82 -3.07
C LEU A 220 9.03 -20.78 -3.71
N THR A 221 9.86 -21.79 -3.44
CA THR A 221 11.22 -21.87 -3.98
C THR A 221 11.34 -22.71 -5.23
N SER A 222 10.30 -23.44 -5.62
CA SER A 222 10.33 -24.30 -6.81
C SER A 222 10.50 -23.49 -8.10
N GLU A 223 11.18 -24.08 -9.10
CA GLU A 223 11.30 -23.45 -10.43
C GLU A 223 9.95 -23.25 -11.10
N GLN A 224 9.00 -24.17 -10.89
CA GLN A 224 7.64 -24.05 -11.41
C GLN A 224 6.92 -22.84 -10.82
N GLN A 225 7.11 -22.55 -9.51
CA GLN A 225 6.53 -21.38 -8.87
C GLN A 225 7.17 -20.08 -9.35
N GLN A 226 8.46 -20.09 -9.65
CA GLN A 226 9.17 -18.91 -10.17
C GLN A 226 8.59 -18.41 -11.51
N GLN A 227 7.98 -19.27 -12.32
CA GLN A 227 7.31 -18.87 -13.56
C GLN A 227 6.10 -17.95 -13.32
N TYR A 228 5.53 -17.95 -12.11
CA TYR A 228 4.41 -17.10 -11.72
C TYR A 228 4.83 -15.82 -10.98
N ILE A 229 6.13 -15.64 -10.74
CA ILE A 229 6.64 -14.44 -10.08
C ILE A 229 6.51 -13.24 -11.01
N VAL A 230 5.83 -12.24 -10.50
CA VAL A 230 5.58 -10.97 -11.19
C VAL A 230 6.78 -10.03 -10.97
N LYS A 231 7.23 -9.35 -12.03
CA LYS A 231 8.20 -8.27 -11.87
C LYS A 231 7.53 -7.10 -11.11
N VAL A 232 8.31 -6.46 -10.24
CA VAL A 232 7.77 -5.36 -9.42
C VAL A 232 7.27 -4.21 -10.31
N GLU A 233 7.97 -3.95 -11.40
CA GLU A 233 7.62 -2.92 -12.39
C GLU A 233 6.28 -3.21 -13.06
N ASP A 234 6.05 -4.47 -13.47
CA ASP A 234 4.82 -4.89 -14.15
C ASP A 234 3.60 -4.78 -13.21
N ALA A 235 3.79 -5.18 -11.93
CA ALA A 235 2.74 -5.04 -10.91
C ALA A 235 2.40 -3.57 -10.65
N CYS A 236 3.41 -2.70 -10.56
CA CYS A 236 3.22 -1.26 -10.37
C CYS A 236 2.55 -0.61 -11.57
N GLN A 237 3.00 -0.94 -12.79
CA GLN A 237 2.44 -0.40 -14.03
C GLN A 237 0.97 -0.83 -14.22
N LYS A 238 0.62 -2.08 -13.87
CA LYS A 238 -0.78 -2.52 -13.91
C LYS A 238 -1.66 -1.68 -12.97
N LEU A 239 -1.24 -1.45 -11.71
CA LEU A 239 -1.99 -0.60 -10.79
C LEU A 239 -2.17 0.82 -11.33
N VAL A 240 -1.09 1.43 -11.82
CA VAL A 240 -1.11 2.78 -12.41
C VAL A 240 -2.10 2.87 -13.58
N ASN A 241 -2.17 1.84 -14.44
CA ASN A 241 -3.10 1.76 -15.56
C ASN A 241 -4.55 1.57 -15.08
N ILE A 242 -4.79 0.73 -14.06
CA ILE A 242 -6.13 0.54 -13.47
C ILE A 242 -6.67 1.87 -12.91
N LEU A 243 -5.83 2.62 -12.17
CA LEU A 243 -6.20 3.93 -11.64
C LEU A 243 -6.51 4.93 -12.77
N ALA A 244 -5.70 4.91 -13.82
CA ALA A 244 -5.89 5.76 -15.01
C ALA A 244 -7.22 5.49 -15.71
N MET A 245 -7.61 4.23 -15.85
CA MET A 245 -8.84 3.83 -16.55
C MET A 245 -10.10 4.03 -15.71
N LYS A 246 -10.00 4.01 -14.39
CA LYS A 246 -11.14 4.07 -13.45
C LYS A 246 -12.26 3.06 -13.77
N SER A 247 -11.93 1.93 -14.33
CA SER A 247 -12.89 0.94 -14.80
C SER A 247 -13.37 -0.03 -13.70
N TYR A 248 -13.31 0.38 -12.43
CA TYR A 248 -13.70 -0.43 -11.29
C TYR A 248 -14.74 0.27 -10.42
N LYS A 249 -15.57 -0.53 -9.77
CA LYS A 249 -16.51 -0.06 -8.76
C LYS A 249 -15.75 0.21 -7.44
N THR A 250 -16.12 1.29 -6.73
CA THR A 250 -15.55 1.56 -5.40
C THR A 250 -15.71 0.36 -4.46
N GLY A 251 -14.66 0.08 -3.69
CA GLY A 251 -14.58 -1.09 -2.81
C GLY A 251 -14.26 -2.41 -3.51
N SER A 252 -14.02 -2.41 -4.83
CA SER A 252 -13.62 -3.61 -5.57
C SER A 252 -12.22 -4.07 -5.19
N ARG A 253 -12.01 -5.37 -5.33
CA ARG A 253 -10.71 -6.02 -5.37
C ARG A 253 -10.33 -6.32 -6.82
N ILE A 254 -9.07 -6.09 -7.18
CA ILE A 254 -8.47 -6.49 -8.46
C ILE A 254 -7.14 -7.17 -8.17
N ASP A 255 -6.94 -8.35 -8.73
CA ASP A 255 -5.68 -9.08 -8.70
C ASP A 255 -4.85 -8.81 -9.95
N TYR A 256 -3.53 -8.95 -9.83
CA TYR A 256 -2.62 -8.79 -10.98
C TYR A 256 -3.00 -9.70 -12.16
N HIS A 257 -3.48 -10.91 -11.90
CA HIS A 257 -3.84 -11.88 -12.94
C HIS A 257 -5.28 -11.73 -13.49
N ASP A 258 -6.08 -10.82 -12.91
CA ASP A 258 -7.41 -10.51 -13.47
C ASP A 258 -7.27 -9.85 -14.85
N LYS A 259 -8.20 -10.19 -15.75
CA LYS A 259 -8.24 -9.70 -17.14
C LYS A 259 -8.88 -8.32 -17.24
#